data_fe59e1775c2662c418153c1fcf8116cb
#
_entry.id   fe59e1775c2662c418153c1fcf8116cb
#
_cell.length_a   1.000
_cell.length_b   1.000
_cell.length_c   1.000
_cell.angle_alpha   90.00
_cell.angle_beta   90.00
_cell.angle_gamma   90.00
#
_symmetry.space_group_name_H-M   'P 1'
#
loop_
_entity.id
_entity.type
_entity.pdbx_description
1 polymer ?
#
loop_
_entity_poly.entity_id
_entity_poly.type
_entity_poly.pdbx_seq_one_letter_code
_entity_poly.pdbx_strand_id
1 'polypeptide(L)'
;MSSTKAIENLINGYATSEDSSFLIPNVTEDFLAVRPSGNPISAKGLVGMFDNKDLVAESSELIKIHKIEIFGEIAYAVFTLNEIFSYKGNQNKDLSTYTCIFKNENGTWKYAWMQRSQGTTDMKTWE
;
A
#
# COMPACT_ATOMS: atom_id res chain seq x y z
N MET A 1 2.34 22.28 0.97
CA MET A 1 1.59 21.14 0.41
C MET A 1 0.47 20.77 1.36
N SER A 2 -0.73 20.55 0.86
CA SER A 2 -1.85 20.12 1.70
C SER A 2 -1.63 18.69 2.17
N SER A 3 -2.27 18.33 3.31
CA SER A 3 -2.21 16.96 3.82
C SER A 3 -2.82 15.96 2.83
N THR A 4 -3.92 16.32 2.17
CA THR A 4 -4.52 15.48 1.13
C THR A 4 -3.53 15.19 0.01
N LYS A 5 -2.82 16.21 -0.48
CA LYS A 5 -1.83 16.03 -1.54
C LYS A 5 -0.65 15.16 -1.08
N ALA A 6 -0.22 15.32 0.17
CA ALA A 6 0.85 14.48 0.71
C ALA A 6 0.44 13.01 0.72
N ILE A 7 -0.80 12.70 1.11
CA ILE A 7 -1.30 11.33 1.11
C ILE A 7 -1.47 10.80 -0.31
N GLU A 8 -1.99 11.61 -1.24
CA GLU A 8 -2.06 11.23 -2.66
C GLU A 8 -0.67 10.86 -3.19
N ASN A 9 0.36 11.65 -2.84
CA ASN A 9 1.73 11.39 -3.26
C ASN A 9 2.26 10.07 -2.68
N LEU A 10 1.92 9.74 -1.44
CA LEU A 10 2.28 8.46 -0.84
C LEU A 10 1.61 7.28 -1.55
N ILE A 11 0.34 7.44 -1.91
CA ILE A 11 -0.40 6.41 -2.65
C ILE A 11 0.22 6.21 -4.04
N ASN A 12 0.48 7.28 -4.76
CA ASN A 12 1.12 7.20 -6.07
C ASN A 12 2.53 6.61 -5.98
N GLY A 13 3.29 6.99 -4.96
CA GLY A 13 4.62 6.44 -4.74
C GLY A 13 4.61 4.94 -4.50
N TYR A 14 3.67 4.47 -3.68
CA TYR A 14 3.50 3.03 -3.45
C TYR A 14 3.11 2.31 -4.74
N ALA A 15 2.15 2.87 -5.48
CA ALA A 15 1.65 2.27 -6.72
C ALA A 15 2.73 2.13 -7.79
N THR A 16 3.69 3.06 -7.83
CA THR A 16 4.74 3.06 -8.86
C THR A 16 6.05 2.43 -8.39
N SER A 17 6.14 2.01 -7.13
CA SER A 17 7.38 1.41 -6.60
C SER A 17 7.59 0.01 -7.18
N GLU A 18 8.84 -0.31 -7.51
CA GLU A 18 9.21 -1.59 -8.10
C GLU A 18 9.96 -2.49 -7.12
N ASP A 19 10.38 -1.95 -5.99
CA ASP A 19 11.18 -2.68 -5.01
C ASP A 19 10.91 -2.15 -3.59
N SER A 20 11.71 -2.61 -2.64
CA SER A 20 11.56 -2.27 -1.23
C SER A 20 12.00 -0.85 -0.87
N SER A 21 12.66 -0.13 -1.77
CA SER A 21 13.27 1.18 -1.45
C SER A 21 12.27 2.25 -1.02
N PHE A 22 11.02 2.14 -1.47
CA PHE A 22 9.97 3.09 -1.09
C PHE A 22 9.52 2.91 0.35
N LEU A 23 9.55 1.69 0.87
CA LEU A 23 8.90 1.35 2.15
C LEU A 23 9.51 2.06 3.35
N ILE A 24 10.79 1.81 3.64
CA ILE A 24 11.39 2.26 4.90
C ILE A 24 11.26 3.77 5.13
N PRO A 25 11.55 4.65 4.15
CA PRO A 25 11.42 6.09 4.40
C PRO A 25 9.97 6.58 4.51
N ASN A 26 8.99 5.76 4.11
CA ASN A 26 7.60 6.19 4.01
C ASN A 26 6.66 5.44 4.96
N VAL A 27 7.19 4.66 5.89
CA VAL A 27 6.37 3.95 6.89
C VAL A 27 6.81 4.36 8.29
N THR A 28 5.89 4.24 9.25
CA THR A 28 6.22 4.45 10.66
C THR A 28 7.04 3.28 11.17
N GLU A 29 7.74 3.47 12.30
CA GLU A 29 8.55 2.42 12.90
C GLU A 29 7.73 1.18 13.25
N ASP A 30 6.49 1.38 13.67
CA ASP A 30 5.57 0.29 14.06
C ASP A 30 4.60 -0.12 12.94
N PHE A 31 4.89 0.25 11.70
CA PHE A 31 4.05 -0.10 10.55
C PHE A 31 3.75 -1.60 10.50
N LEU A 32 2.50 -1.90 10.14
CA LEU A 32 2.04 -3.27 9.98
C LEU A 32 1.20 -3.37 8.71
N ALA A 33 1.44 -4.41 7.92
CA ALA A 33 0.61 -4.74 6.76
C ALA A 33 -0.12 -6.05 7.01
N VAL A 34 -1.42 -6.08 6.76
CA VAL A 34 -2.22 -7.29 6.83
C VAL A 34 -2.44 -7.81 5.42
N ARG A 35 -1.90 -8.99 5.14
CA ARG A 35 -1.99 -9.62 3.82
C ARG A 35 -3.35 -10.27 3.62
N PRO A 36 -3.77 -10.55 2.36
CA PRO A 36 -5.06 -11.19 2.08
C PRO A 36 -5.25 -12.55 2.79
N SER A 37 -4.15 -13.23 3.10
CA SER A 37 -4.17 -14.48 3.87
C SER A 37 -4.56 -14.28 5.34
N GLY A 38 -4.65 -13.01 5.79
CA GLY A 38 -4.87 -12.67 7.18
C GLY A 38 -3.59 -12.55 8.00
N ASN A 39 -2.44 -12.82 7.41
CA ASN A 39 -1.16 -12.77 8.11
C ASN A 39 -0.59 -11.37 8.16
N PRO A 40 -0.39 -10.80 9.36
CA PRO A 40 0.29 -9.51 9.46
C PRO A 40 1.79 -9.66 9.20
N ILE A 41 2.39 -8.60 8.67
CA ILE A 41 3.83 -8.55 8.40
C ILE A 41 4.34 -7.14 8.71
N SER A 42 5.52 -7.06 9.35
CA SER A 42 6.18 -5.79 9.62
C SER A 42 6.82 -5.21 8.35
N ALA A 43 7.21 -3.94 8.41
CA ALA A 43 7.95 -3.34 7.30
C ALA A 43 9.23 -4.11 7.02
N LYS A 44 9.97 -4.49 8.05
CA LYS A 44 11.20 -5.28 7.90
C LYS A 44 10.94 -6.62 7.23
N GLY A 45 9.86 -7.29 7.61
CA GLY A 45 9.47 -8.56 7.00
C GLY A 45 9.12 -8.40 5.53
N LEU A 46 8.38 -7.34 5.19
CA LEU A 46 8.00 -7.08 3.81
C LEU A 46 9.23 -6.73 2.95
N VAL A 47 10.12 -5.90 3.46
CA VAL A 47 11.40 -5.58 2.79
C VAL A 47 12.20 -6.86 2.55
N GLY A 48 12.26 -7.75 3.54
CA GLY A 48 12.95 -9.03 3.40
C GLY A 48 12.39 -9.88 2.28
N MET A 49 11.08 -9.89 2.08
CA MET A 49 10.45 -10.65 0.99
C MET A 49 10.85 -10.10 -0.39
N PHE A 50 10.98 -8.79 -0.53
CA PHE A 50 11.50 -8.19 -1.77
C PHE A 50 12.99 -8.51 -1.95
N ASP A 51 13.77 -8.34 -0.90
CA ASP A 51 15.23 -8.49 -0.97
C ASP A 51 15.65 -9.94 -1.29
N ASN A 52 14.93 -10.93 -0.76
CA ASN A 52 15.23 -12.35 -1.03
C ASN A 52 14.50 -12.89 -2.27
N LYS A 53 13.77 -12.03 -2.99
CA LYS A 53 13.05 -12.37 -4.23
C LYS A 53 11.86 -13.30 -4.04
N ASP A 54 11.36 -13.47 -2.83
CA ASP A 54 10.07 -14.16 -2.63
C ASP A 54 8.94 -13.36 -3.25
N LEU A 55 9.05 -12.03 -3.21
CA LEU A 55 8.09 -11.12 -3.79
C LEU A 55 8.79 -10.26 -4.85
N VAL A 56 8.30 -10.32 -6.10
CA VAL A 56 8.85 -9.56 -7.23
C VAL A 56 7.71 -8.81 -7.89
N ALA A 57 7.79 -7.48 -7.87
CA ALA A 57 6.81 -6.63 -8.55
C ALA A 57 7.11 -6.61 -10.05
N GLU A 58 6.10 -6.83 -10.88
CA GLU A 58 6.23 -6.81 -12.34
C GLU A 58 5.58 -5.55 -12.92
N SER A 59 4.35 -5.23 -12.53
CA SER A 59 3.70 -3.99 -12.90
C SER A 59 2.64 -3.61 -11.86
N SER A 60 2.35 -2.31 -11.77
CA SER A 60 1.33 -1.81 -10.87
C SER A 60 0.74 -0.52 -11.43
N GLU A 61 -0.58 -0.37 -11.32
CA GLU A 61 -1.29 0.79 -11.82
C GLU A 61 -2.33 1.21 -10.78
N LEU A 62 -2.34 2.50 -10.42
CA LEU A 62 -3.39 3.04 -9.57
C LEU A 62 -4.65 3.21 -10.41
N ILE A 63 -5.71 2.49 -10.06
CA ILE A 63 -6.99 2.56 -10.76
C ILE A 63 -7.83 3.70 -10.22
N LYS A 64 -7.98 3.79 -8.90
CA LYS A 64 -8.79 4.83 -8.27
C LYS A 64 -8.45 5.00 -6.80
N ILE A 65 -8.42 6.25 -6.35
CA ILE A 65 -8.47 6.57 -4.93
C ILE A 65 -9.94 6.80 -4.60
N HIS A 66 -10.51 5.92 -3.78
CA HIS A 66 -11.94 5.97 -3.43
C HIS A 66 -12.21 7.01 -2.36
N LYS A 67 -11.31 7.14 -1.40
CA LYS A 67 -11.53 8.02 -0.25
C LYS A 67 -10.22 8.39 0.43
N ILE A 68 -10.11 9.64 0.87
CA ILE A 68 -9.08 10.12 1.79
C ILE A 68 -9.80 10.96 2.84
N GLU A 69 -9.62 10.62 4.12
CA GLU A 69 -10.16 11.37 5.25
C GLU A 69 -9.03 11.69 6.22
N ILE A 70 -8.99 12.93 6.69
CA ILE A 70 -7.92 13.42 7.58
C ILE A 70 -8.53 13.88 8.89
N PHE A 71 -7.98 13.37 10.01
CA PHE A 71 -8.41 13.69 11.37
C PHE A 71 -7.18 14.15 12.16
N GLY A 72 -6.80 15.44 12.00
CA GLY A 72 -5.60 15.97 12.67
C GLY A 72 -4.35 15.26 12.16
N GLU A 73 -3.66 14.55 13.04
CA GLU A 73 -2.40 13.86 12.74
C GLU A 73 -2.60 12.43 12.21
N ILE A 74 -3.83 12.01 12.01
CA ILE A 74 -4.19 10.67 11.54
C ILE A 74 -5.04 10.82 10.29
N ALA A 75 -4.85 9.93 9.32
CA ALA A 75 -5.69 9.87 8.13
C ALA A 75 -5.92 8.41 7.73
N TYR A 76 -6.99 8.17 6.96
CA TYR A 76 -7.11 6.90 6.27
C TYR A 76 -7.41 7.13 4.80
N ALA A 77 -7.09 6.14 3.99
CA ALA A 77 -7.43 6.15 2.57
C ALA A 77 -7.80 4.76 2.10
N VAL A 78 -8.64 4.72 1.07
CA VAL A 78 -9.03 3.49 0.38
C VAL A 78 -8.75 3.69 -1.09
N PHE A 79 -7.98 2.77 -1.70
CA PHE A 79 -7.64 2.87 -3.12
C PHE A 79 -7.48 1.48 -3.72
N THR A 80 -7.65 1.40 -5.04
CA THR A 80 -7.53 0.14 -5.78
C THR A 80 -6.35 0.20 -6.74
N LEU A 81 -5.53 -0.84 -6.72
CA LEU A 81 -4.42 -1.05 -7.64
C LEU A 81 -4.69 -2.27 -8.51
N ASN A 82 -4.24 -2.20 -9.76
CA ASN A 82 -4.12 -3.37 -10.62
C ASN A 82 -2.66 -3.79 -10.58
N GLU A 83 -2.40 -4.97 -10.02
CA GLU A 83 -1.04 -5.41 -9.72
C GLU A 83 -0.72 -6.73 -10.39
N ILE A 84 0.47 -6.81 -10.99
CA ILE A 84 1.05 -8.07 -11.46
C ILE A 84 2.34 -8.27 -10.68
N PHE A 85 2.42 -9.38 -9.97
CA PHE A 85 3.60 -9.69 -9.15
C PHE A 85 3.76 -11.20 -9.06
N SER A 86 4.98 -11.63 -8.73
CA SER A 86 5.27 -13.03 -8.44
C SER A 86 5.50 -13.21 -6.96
N TYR A 87 4.92 -14.25 -6.38
CA TYR A 87 5.14 -14.67 -5.00
C TYR A 87 5.67 -16.09 -5.02
N LYS A 88 6.93 -16.25 -4.59
CA LYS A 88 7.63 -17.56 -4.59
C LYS A 88 7.53 -18.25 -5.96
N GLY A 89 7.72 -17.48 -7.03
CA GLY A 89 7.70 -17.98 -8.40
C GLY A 89 6.33 -18.09 -9.04
N ASN A 90 5.25 -17.82 -8.30
CA ASN A 90 3.89 -17.88 -8.83
C ASN A 90 3.40 -16.48 -9.19
N GLN A 91 3.03 -16.26 -10.45
CA GLN A 91 2.52 -14.97 -10.90
C GLN A 91 1.08 -14.77 -10.44
N ASN A 92 0.81 -13.58 -9.91
CA ASN A 92 -0.52 -13.14 -9.49
C ASN A 92 -0.89 -11.89 -10.28
N LYS A 93 -2.15 -11.83 -10.69
CA LYS A 93 -2.73 -10.65 -11.35
C LYS A 93 -3.96 -10.25 -10.54
N ASP A 94 -3.78 -9.23 -9.72
CA ASP A 94 -4.80 -8.85 -8.74
C ASP A 94 -5.30 -7.44 -8.97
N LEU A 95 -6.62 -7.29 -8.94
CA LEU A 95 -7.26 -6.00 -8.81
C LEU A 95 -7.65 -5.86 -7.33
N SER A 96 -6.75 -5.29 -6.54
CA SER A 96 -6.81 -5.28 -5.08
C SER A 96 -7.17 -3.92 -4.52
N THR A 97 -8.02 -3.89 -3.50
CA THR A 97 -8.33 -2.67 -2.78
C THR A 97 -7.59 -2.65 -1.45
N TYR A 98 -6.91 -1.54 -1.21
CA TYR A 98 -6.12 -1.30 -0.01
C TYR A 98 -6.88 -0.36 0.91
N THR A 99 -6.83 -0.63 2.21
CA THR A 99 -7.22 0.31 3.25
C THR A 99 -5.98 0.63 4.07
N CYS A 100 -5.64 1.91 4.17
CA CYS A 100 -4.40 2.34 4.81
C CYS A 100 -4.68 3.40 5.87
N ILE A 101 -3.92 3.37 6.94
CA ILE A 101 -3.89 4.41 7.96
C ILE A 101 -2.55 5.12 7.88
N PHE A 102 -2.57 6.45 7.92
CA PHE A 102 -1.39 7.30 7.87
C PHE A 102 -1.27 8.11 9.14
N LYS A 103 -0.04 8.40 9.54
CA LYS A 103 0.27 9.29 10.66
C LYS A 103 1.18 10.41 10.20
N ASN A 104 0.90 11.62 10.69
CA ASN A 104 1.78 12.76 10.51
C ASN A 104 2.76 12.78 11.68
N GLU A 105 4.02 12.50 11.38
CA GLU A 105 5.12 12.53 12.36
C GLU A 105 5.98 13.76 12.09
N ASN A 106 5.82 14.79 12.93
CA ASN A 106 6.60 16.03 12.84
C ASN A 106 6.54 16.68 11.45
N GLY A 107 5.35 16.73 10.87
CA GLY A 107 5.12 17.36 9.57
C GLY A 107 5.27 16.42 8.37
N THR A 108 5.65 15.16 8.60
CA THR A 108 5.83 14.17 7.53
C THR A 108 4.79 13.06 7.67
N TRP A 109 3.96 12.91 6.66
CA TRP A 109 2.98 11.83 6.60
C TRP A 109 3.66 10.52 6.21
N LYS A 110 3.28 9.44 6.88
CA LYS A 110 3.81 8.09 6.63
C LYS A 110 2.69 7.07 6.76
N TYR A 111 2.84 5.95 6.05
CA TYR A 111 1.98 4.79 6.27
C TYR A 111 2.21 4.24 7.67
N ALA A 112 1.14 4.03 8.43
CA ALA A 112 1.20 3.40 9.75
C ALA A 112 0.62 1.99 9.71
N TRP A 113 -0.31 1.74 8.79
CA TRP A 113 -1.00 0.46 8.66
C TRP A 113 -1.54 0.31 7.25
N MET A 114 -1.56 -0.92 6.76
CA MET A 114 -2.06 -1.23 5.43
C MET A 114 -2.75 -2.60 5.47
N GLN A 115 -3.89 -2.68 4.80
CA GLN A 115 -4.55 -3.97 4.59
C GLN A 115 -4.93 -4.08 3.12
N ARG A 116 -4.57 -5.20 2.50
CA ARG A 116 -4.92 -5.51 1.12
C ARG A 116 -5.99 -6.59 1.11
N SER A 117 -7.09 -6.31 0.40
CA SER A 117 -8.11 -7.33 0.14
C SER A 117 -7.61 -8.32 -0.91
N GLN A 118 -8.21 -9.48 -0.96
CA GLN A 118 -7.90 -10.45 -2.00
C GLN A 118 -8.59 -10.08 -3.31
N GLY A 119 -7.86 -10.04 -4.28
CA GLY A 119 -7.75 -9.69 -5.58
C GLY A 119 -8.77 -9.82 -6.68
N THR A 120 -10.06 -9.71 -6.48
CA THR A 120 -10.98 -9.49 -7.61
C THR A 120 -12.05 -8.48 -7.23
N THR A 121 -11.67 -7.21 -7.33
CA THR A 121 -12.62 -6.12 -7.11
C THR A 121 -13.54 -6.02 -8.34
N ASP A 122 -14.84 -5.97 -8.12
CA ASP A 122 -15.81 -5.73 -9.17
C ASP A 122 -16.04 -4.23 -9.32
N MET A 123 -15.46 -3.63 -10.36
CA MET A 123 -15.57 -2.21 -10.62
C MET A 123 -17.01 -1.74 -10.90
N LYS A 124 -17.91 -2.66 -11.26
CA LYS A 124 -19.30 -2.33 -11.51
C LYS A 124 -20.04 -1.91 -10.24
N THR A 125 -19.51 -2.25 -9.08
CA THR A 125 -20.12 -1.88 -7.79
C THR A 125 -19.66 -0.52 -7.26
N TRP A 126 -18.74 0.14 -7.97
CA TRP A 126 -18.23 1.45 -7.54
C TRP A 126 -19.22 2.55 -7.91
N GLU A 127 -19.63 3.32 -6.90
CA GLU A 127 -20.51 4.47 -7.10
C GLU A 127 -20.05 5.70 -6.31
#